data_1035bed3a22727cb96b9faabde77b6bf
#
_entry.id   1035bed3a22727cb96b9faabde77b6bf
#
_cell.length_a   1.000
_cell.length_b   1.000
_cell.length_c   1.000
_cell.angle_alpha   90.00
_cell.angle_beta   90.00
_cell.angle_gamma   90.00
#
_symmetry.space_group_name_H-M   'P 1'
#
loop_
_entity.id
_entity.type
_entity.pdbx_description
1 polymer ?
#
loop_
_entity_poly.entity_id
_entity_poly.type
_entity_poly.pdbx_seq_one_letter_code
_entity_poly.pdbx_strand_id
1 'polypeptide(L)'
;MNKTPTNELSYKLSKDNIAQERYKNPEDSRLLIADTKEIIQFKDLISVTSEKAVFVLNKSTVRNVRLKTNKIDSGGKLEIFILNIISDYECECLLKFSGKKTKGLEITTNIVKFKIIEKNKDTYKISTDIKVDTLIENYGITPLPPYIEDNVRKYEYYKTDFSSGGFSVAASTAGLHFNNKMISKLEKQNKIIKYINLDIGIGTFKPIDTNFIEDHKVHNENYFIKKNDYKEILKLKEDGYKIYAVGTTVLRTLETVINTKNYKGSTDLYIKPGYQFKLVDFLITNFHAPNSSLLSIVLSIYGKEWKELYMYAQTNKLKFLSFGDAVLFKIQ
;
A
#
# COMPACT_ATOMS: atom_id res chain seq x y z
N MET A 1 17.72 22.56 9.92
CA MET A 1 16.45 22.68 9.17
C MET A 1 15.32 22.76 10.18
N ASN A 2 14.35 23.66 9.98
CA ASN A 2 13.17 23.70 10.85
C ASN A 2 12.35 22.43 10.64
N LYS A 3 11.96 21.75 11.74
CA LYS A 3 11.09 20.56 11.66
C LYS A 3 9.68 20.96 11.26
N THR A 4 9.01 20.10 10.50
CA THR A 4 7.64 20.29 10.01
C THR A 4 6.66 19.72 11.03
N PRO A 5 5.76 20.54 11.61
CA PRO A 5 4.75 20.04 12.54
C PRO A 5 3.81 19.02 11.88
N THR A 6 3.45 17.96 12.59
CA THR A 6 2.59 16.88 12.06
C THR A 6 1.18 17.39 11.71
N ASN A 7 0.70 18.46 12.35
CA ASN A 7 -0.59 19.08 12.00
C ASN A 7 -0.62 19.70 10.59
N GLU A 8 0.54 19.91 9.93
CA GLU A 8 0.58 20.25 8.51
C GLU A 8 -0.03 19.15 7.63
N LEU A 9 -0.11 17.91 8.11
CA LEU A 9 -0.76 16.77 7.43
C LEU A 9 -2.23 16.58 7.86
N SER A 10 -2.78 17.52 8.64
CA SER A 10 -4.16 17.43 9.10
C SER A 10 -5.12 18.09 8.11
N TYR A 11 -6.23 17.42 7.85
CA TYR A 11 -7.38 17.94 7.12
C TYR A 11 -8.65 17.21 7.54
N LYS A 12 -9.81 17.77 7.28
CA LYS A 12 -11.10 17.14 7.58
C LYS A 12 -11.53 16.27 6.41
N LEU A 13 -11.62 14.96 6.61
CA LEU A 13 -12.16 14.00 5.66
C LEU A 13 -13.58 13.60 6.09
N SER A 14 -14.59 13.91 5.26
CA SER A 14 -15.95 13.44 5.49
C SER A 14 -16.05 11.94 5.25
N LYS A 15 -16.84 11.25 6.07
CA LYS A 15 -17.16 9.83 5.87
C LYS A 15 -17.78 9.56 4.50
N ASP A 16 -18.58 10.48 4.00
CA ASP A 16 -19.22 10.37 2.68
C ASP A 16 -18.24 10.40 1.52
N ASN A 17 -17.03 10.96 1.72
CA ASN A 17 -15.97 10.92 0.73
C ASN A 17 -15.15 9.62 0.77
N ILE A 18 -15.29 8.76 1.79
CA ILE A 18 -14.58 7.48 1.88
C ILE A 18 -15.29 6.44 1.03
N ALA A 19 -14.63 5.96 -0.03
CA ALA A 19 -15.18 4.90 -0.87
C ALA A 19 -15.30 3.60 -0.07
N GLN A 20 -16.51 3.05 0.00
CA GLN A 20 -16.77 1.77 0.64
C GLN A 20 -16.71 0.59 -0.33
N GLU A 21 -16.78 0.85 -1.63
CA GLU A 21 -16.76 -0.16 -2.69
C GLU A 21 -15.88 0.31 -3.85
N ARG A 22 -15.26 -0.65 -4.52
CA ARG A 22 -14.52 -0.42 -5.75
C ARG A 22 -15.51 -0.15 -6.89
N TYR A 23 -15.13 0.67 -7.85
CA TYR A 23 -15.88 0.80 -9.10
C TYR A 23 -16.04 -0.57 -9.77
N LYS A 24 -17.21 -0.84 -10.33
CA LYS A 24 -17.48 -2.11 -11.04
C LYS A 24 -16.45 -2.35 -12.15
N ASN A 25 -16.16 -1.32 -12.93
CA ASN A 25 -15.03 -1.29 -13.84
C ASN A 25 -14.00 -0.32 -13.25
N PRO A 26 -12.81 -0.78 -12.84
CA PRO A 26 -11.82 0.09 -12.21
C PRO A 26 -11.43 1.32 -13.02
N GLU A 27 -11.43 1.19 -14.35
CA GLU A 27 -11.12 2.25 -15.29
C GLU A 27 -12.19 3.37 -15.37
N ASP A 28 -13.37 3.16 -14.76
CA ASP A 28 -14.43 4.19 -14.65
C ASP A 28 -14.24 5.10 -13.42
N SER A 29 -13.26 4.82 -12.54
CA SER A 29 -12.87 5.73 -11.48
C SER A 29 -12.38 7.07 -12.06
N ARG A 30 -12.33 8.10 -11.22
CA ARG A 30 -11.88 9.43 -11.66
C ARG A 30 -10.41 9.63 -11.36
N LEU A 31 -9.76 10.43 -12.19
CA LEU A 31 -8.38 10.85 -12.03
C LEU A 31 -8.33 12.38 -12.00
N LEU A 32 -7.82 12.93 -10.91
CA LEU A 32 -7.51 14.35 -10.79
C LEU A 32 -6.08 14.60 -11.26
N ILE A 33 -5.90 15.50 -12.22
CA ILE A 33 -4.59 16.00 -12.64
C ILE A 33 -4.23 17.16 -11.69
N ALA A 34 -3.22 16.98 -10.84
CA ALA A 34 -2.94 17.93 -9.77
C ALA A 34 -2.60 19.34 -10.28
N ASP A 35 -1.79 19.45 -11.34
CA ASP A 35 -1.30 20.72 -11.87
C ASP A 35 -2.41 21.57 -12.51
N THR A 36 -3.34 20.95 -13.26
CA THR A 36 -4.41 21.64 -13.97
C THR A 36 -5.73 21.67 -13.22
N LYS A 37 -5.86 20.86 -12.16
CA LYS A 37 -7.11 20.56 -11.43
C LYS A 37 -8.22 19.99 -12.36
N GLU A 38 -7.86 19.45 -13.51
CA GLU A 38 -8.78 18.75 -14.41
C GLU A 38 -9.14 17.38 -13.82
N ILE A 39 -10.40 16.98 -13.95
CA ILE A 39 -10.91 15.69 -13.53
C ILE A 39 -11.36 14.92 -14.75
N ILE A 40 -10.72 13.80 -15.02
CA ILE A 40 -11.06 12.90 -16.14
C ILE A 40 -11.46 11.52 -15.60
N GLN A 41 -11.95 10.64 -16.49
CA GLN A 41 -12.09 9.23 -16.15
C GLN A 41 -10.73 8.54 -16.28
N PHE A 42 -10.45 7.55 -15.40
CA PHE A 42 -9.16 6.86 -15.39
C PHE A 42 -8.83 6.15 -16.72
N LYS A 43 -9.86 5.70 -17.45
CA LYS A 43 -9.71 5.12 -18.82
C LYS A 43 -9.07 6.09 -19.82
N ASP A 44 -9.12 7.40 -19.53
CA ASP A 44 -8.58 8.46 -20.39
C ASP A 44 -7.15 8.86 -19.96
N LEU A 45 -6.54 8.14 -18.99
CA LEU A 45 -5.15 8.35 -18.52
C LEU A 45 -4.16 8.51 -19.68
N ILE A 46 -4.34 7.77 -20.76
CA ILE A 46 -3.43 7.81 -21.92
C ILE A 46 -3.36 9.21 -22.55
N SER A 47 -4.46 9.94 -22.58
CA SER A 47 -4.53 11.27 -23.21
C SER A 47 -3.71 12.33 -22.45
N VAL A 48 -3.47 12.12 -21.17
CA VAL A 48 -2.73 13.06 -20.29
C VAL A 48 -1.33 12.59 -19.95
N THR A 49 -0.88 11.46 -20.51
CA THR A 49 0.45 10.93 -20.27
C THR A 49 1.40 11.21 -21.42
N SER A 50 2.70 11.32 -21.12
CA SER A 50 3.74 11.53 -22.12
C SER A 50 3.70 10.47 -23.19
N GLU A 51 4.03 10.81 -24.46
CA GLU A 51 4.14 9.86 -25.56
C GLU A 51 5.10 8.72 -25.19
N LYS A 52 6.31 9.06 -24.73
CA LYS A 52 7.28 8.14 -24.17
C LYS A 52 7.04 7.98 -22.66
N ALA A 53 6.40 6.90 -22.23
CA ALA A 53 6.08 6.65 -20.83
C ALA A 53 6.39 5.22 -20.41
N VAL A 54 6.95 5.09 -19.20
CA VAL A 54 7.12 3.82 -18.50
C VAL A 54 6.25 3.83 -17.25
N PHE A 55 5.29 2.92 -17.16
CA PHE A 55 4.49 2.71 -15.96
C PHE A 55 5.10 1.60 -15.14
N VAL A 56 5.39 1.87 -13.89
CA VAL A 56 5.88 0.86 -12.95
C VAL A 56 4.79 0.55 -11.93
N LEU A 57 4.46 -0.74 -11.77
CA LEU A 57 3.39 -1.21 -10.91
C LEU A 57 3.93 -2.16 -9.83
N ASN A 58 3.31 -2.15 -8.65
CA ASN A 58 3.61 -3.12 -7.60
C ASN A 58 2.71 -4.34 -7.74
N LYS A 59 3.31 -5.50 -8.05
CA LYS A 59 2.61 -6.77 -8.25
C LYS A 59 2.59 -7.67 -7.01
N SER A 60 3.08 -7.21 -5.85
CA SER A 60 3.05 -8.02 -4.63
C SER A 60 1.62 -8.41 -4.26
N THR A 61 1.42 -9.69 -3.98
CA THR A 61 0.10 -10.28 -3.73
C THR A 61 -0.35 -10.03 -2.29
N VAL A 62 -1.58 -9.58 -2.12
CA VAL A 62 -2.23 -9.53 -0.80
C VAL A 62 -2.55 -10.95 -0.35
N ARG A 63 -2.00 -11.36 0.79
CA ARG A 63 -2.24 -12.67 1.39
C ARG A 63 -3.43 -12.61 2.38
N ASN A 64 -4.13 -13.71 2.51
CA ASN A 64 -5.28 -13.83 3.43
C ASN A 64 -4.80 -14.06 4.88
N VAL A 65 -4.07 -13.11 5.43
CA VAL A 65 -3.31 -13.27 6.69
C VAL A 65 -4.12 -13.05 7.98
N ARG A 66 -5.40 -12.76 7.87
CA ARG A 66 -6.28 -12.51 9.02
C ARG A 66 -7.12 -13.74 9.33
N LEU A 67 -6.89 -14.35 10.49
CA LEU A 67 -7.62 -15.53 10.97
C LEU A 67 -8.57 -15.10 12.08
N LYS A 68 -9.87 -15.34 11.92
CA LYS A 68 -10.89 -15.12 12.96
C LYS A 68 -11.36 -16.49 13.47
N THR A 69 -11.26 -16.73 14.77
CA THR A 69 -11.59 -18.01 15.38
C THR A 69 -12.08 -17.82 16.82
N ASN A 70 -12.44 -18.92 17.48
CA ASN A 70 -12.78 -18.93 18.90
C ASN A 70 -11.89 -19.92 19.64
N LYS A 71 -11.59 -19.61 20.91
CA LYS A 71 -10.95 -20.54 21.83
C LYS A 71 -11.90 -21.71 22.15
N ILE A 72 -11.38 -22.93 22.20
CA ILE A 72 -12.21 -24.10 22.51
C ILE A 72 -12.64 -24.10 23.99
N ASP A 73 -11.74 -23.70 24.90
CA ASP A 73 -11.96 -23.73 26.34
C ASP A 73 -13.02 -22.75 26.84
N SER A 74 -13.07 -21.55 26.26
CA SER A 74 -13.92 -20.44 26.76
C SER A 74 -14.92 -19.90 25.75
N GLY A 75 -14.89 -20.39 24.50
CA GLY A 75 -15.66 -19.81 23.38
C GLY A 75 -15.26 -18.39 23.02
N GLY A 76 -14.25 -17.83 23.69
CA GLY A 76 -13.83 -16.45 23.51
C GLY A 76 -13.28 -16.17 22.13
N LYS A 77 -13.71 -15.05 21.51
CA LYS A 77 -13.23 -14.61 20.18
C LYS A 77 -11.73 -14.39 20.20
N LEU A 78 -11.06 -14.86 19.14
CA LEU A 78 -9.64 -14.71 18.92
C LEU A 78 -9.37 -14.32 17.47
N GLU A 79 -8.45 -13.39 17.27
CA GLU A 79 -7.95 -13.01 15.95
C GLU A 79 -6.43 -13.15 15.93
N ILE A 80 -5.91 -13.82 14.90
CA ILE A 80 -4.49 -13.91 14.57
C ILE A 80 -4.30 -13.14 13.27
N PHE A 81 -3.39 -12.16 13.28
CA PHE A 81 -3.03 -11.41 12.08
C PHE A 81 -1.54 -11.69 11.78
N ILE A 82 -1.28 -12.54 10.78
CA ILE A 82 0.06 -12.99 10.42
C ILE A 82 0.78 -11.84 9.70
N LEU A 83 1.94 -11.46 10.21
CA LEU A 83 2.79 -10.39 9.67
C LEU A 83 3.93 -10.92 8.81
N ASN A 84 4.51 -12.05 9.23
CA ASN A 84 5.65 -12.67 8.55
C ASN A 84 5.66 -14.17 8.83
N ILE A 85 6.05 -14.99 7.84
CA ILE A 85 6.29 -16.42 7.99
C ILE A 85 7.77 -16.60 8.31
N ILE A 86 8.08 -17.25 9.45
CA ILE A 86 9.45 -17.52 9.90
C ILE A 86 9.90 -18.89 9.44
N SER A 87 9.01 -19.90 9.56
CA SER A 87 9.21 -21.26 9.10
C SER A 87 7.87 -21.89 8.77
N ASP A 88 7.84 -23.16 8.32
CA ASP A 88 6.61 -23.89 8.03
C ASP A 88 5.57 -23.81 9.15
N TYR A 89 6.02 -23.79 10.41
CA TYR A 89 5.18 -23.86 11.61
C TYR A 89 5.35 -22.67 12.56
N GLU A 90 6.08 -21.61 12.16
CA GLU A 90 6.29 -20.44 12.99
C GLU A 90 6.01 -19.17 12.20
N CYS A 91 5.31 -18.23 12.83
CA CYS A 91 5.07 -16.92 12.26
C CYS A 91 5.16 -15.80 13.31
N GLU A 92 5.44 -14.61 12.83
CA GLU A 92 5.22 -13.37 13.58
C GLU A 92 3.79 -12.87 13.31
N CYS A 93 3.08 -12.48 14.37
CA CYS A 93 1.67 -12.08 14.24
C CYS A 93 1.27 -11.04 15.30
N LEU A 94 0.13 -10.38 15.05
CA LEU A 94 -0.63 -9.71 16.10
C LEU A 94 -1.68 -10.68 16.64
N LEU A 95 -1.92 -10.62 17.96
CA LEU A 95 -2.95 -11.43 18.62
C LEU A 95 -3.97 -10.51 19.30
N LYS A 96 -5.25 -10.74 19.00
CA LYS A 96 -6.37 -10.03 19.64
C LYS A 96 -7.29 -11.03 20.31
N PHE A 97 -7.28 -11.08 21.63
CA PHE A 97 -8.20 -11.85 22.48
C PHE A 97 -8.18 -11.33 23.91
N SER A 98 -9.18 -11.69 24.71
CA SER A 98 -9.24 -11.39 26.14
C SER A 98 -8.28 -12.28 26.93
N GLY A 99 -7.56 -11.70 27.89
CA GLY A 99 -6.61 -12.38 28.76
C GLY A 99 -5.16 -12.02 28.53
N LYS A 100 -4.29 -12.53 29.44
CA LYS A 100 -2.85 -12.28 29.41
C LYS A 100 -2.21 -13.04 28.26
N LYS A 101 -1.31 -12.38 27.54
CA LYS A 101 -0.54 -12.95 26.44
C LYS A 101 0.92 -13.07 26.88
N THR A 102 1.26 -14.22 27.44
CA THR A 102 2.58 -14.49 28.00
C THR A 102 3.33 -15.55 27.19
N LYS A 103 4.66 -15.49 27.21
CA LYS A 103 5.50 -16.56 26.65
C LYS A 103 5.13 -17.91 27.28
N GLY A 104 5.07 -18.96 26.47
CA GLY A 104 4.70 -20.30 26.89
C GLY A 104 3.19 -20.59 26.89
N LEU A 105 2.33 -19.58 26.75
CA LEU A 105 0.88 -19.76 26.68
C LEU A 105 0.51 -20.59 25.44
N GLU A 106 -0.19 -21.70 25.67
CA GLU A 106 -0.79 -22.53 24.60
C GLU A 106 -2.27 -22.24 24.52
N ILE A 107 -2.78 -22.12 23.28
CA ILE A 107 -4.19 -21.85 23.00
C ILE A 107 -4.63 -22.81 21.91
N THR A 108 -5.74 -23.50 22.16
CA THR A 108 -6.43 -24.32 21.15
C THR A 108 -7.67 -23.59 20.67
N THR A 109 -7.82 -23.53 19.37
CA THR A 109 -8.96 -22.90 18.70
C THR A 109 -9.64 -23.89 17.77
N ASN A 110 -10.74 -23.49 17.14
CA ASN A 110 -11.46 -24.34 16.18
C ASN A 110 -10.66 -24.64 14.89
N ILE A 111 -9.56 -23.90 14.65
CA ILE A 111 -8.79 -24.02 13.39
C ILE A 111 -7.30 -24.32 13.61
N VAL A 112 -6.73 -24.01 14.77
CA VAL A 112 -5.30 -24.17 15.04
C VAL A 112 -5.03 -24.25 16.54
N LYS A 113 -4.07 -25.09 16.93
CA LYS A 113 -3.41 -25.01 18.23
C LYS A 113 -2.09 -24.26 18.06
N PHE A 114 -1.84 -23.26 18.92
CA PHE A 114 -0.59 -22.49 18.86
C PHE A 114 -0.03 -22.21 20.25
N LYS A 115 1.29 -21.98 20.28
CA LYS A 115 2.03 -21.59 21.47
C LYS A 115 2.74 -20.27 21.25
N ILE A 116 2.65 -19.35 22.21
CA ILE A 116 3.41 -18.10 22.19
C ILE A 116 4.86 -18.39 22.55
N ILE A 117 5.76 -18.26 21.59
CA ILE A 117 7.21 -18.49 21.77
C ILE A 117 7.88 -17.23 22.33
N GLU A 118 7.50 -16.06 21.80
CA GLU A 118 8.10 -14.79 22.15
C GLU A 118 7.07 -13.66 22.05
N LYS A 119 7.28 -12.62 22.87
CA LYS A 119 6.48 -11.38 22.81
C LYS A 119 7.42 -10.20 22.61
N ASN A 120 7.22 -9.45 21.52
CA ASN A 120 7.97 -8.26 21.13
C ASN A 120 7.03 -7.06 21.06
N LYS A 121 6.98 -6.21 22.12
CA LYS A 121 6.05 -5.07 22.21
C LYS A 121 4.62 -5.48 21.83
N ASP A 122 4.20 -5.18 20.60
CA ASP A 122 2.85 -5.45 20.07
C ASP A 122 2.76 -6.72 19.24
N THR A 123 3.89 -7.34 18.86
CA THR A 123 3.95 -8.56 18.04
C THR A 123 4.28 -9.80 18.87
N TYR A 124 3.91 -10.94 18.33
CA TYR A 124 4.13 -12.24 18.96
C TYR A 124 4.74 -13.20 17.92
N LYS A 125 5.76 -13.94 18.34
CA LYS A 125 6.19 -15.13 17.62
C LYS A 125 5.39 -16.31 18.18
N ILE A 126 4.68 -17.02 17.31
CA ILE A 126 3.92 -18.22 17.66
C ILE A 126 4.41 -19.42 16.87
N SER A 127 4.33 -20.62 17.48
CA SER A 127 4.41 -21.89 16.77
C SER A 127 3.02 -22.50 16.67
N THR A 128 2.73 -23.15 15.56
CA THR A 128 1.42 -23.71 15.19
C THR A 128 1.54 -25.22 14.94
N ASP A 129 0.46 -25.95 15.14
CA ASP A 129 0.36 -27.41 14.83
C ASP A 129 0.05 -27.69 13.36
N ILE A 130 -0.35 -26.66 12.61
CA ILE A 130 -0.63 -26.71 11.17
C ILE A 130 0.36 -25.78 10.46
N LYS A 131 0.80 -26.13 9.24
CA LYS A 131 1.65 -25.25 8.44
C LYS A 131 1.01 -23.88 8.25
N VAL A 132 1.81 -22.82 8.43
CA VAL A 132 1.33 -21.43 8.36
C VAL A 132 0.71 -21.10 7.00
N ASP A 133 1.29 -21.59 5.89
CA ASP A 133 0.70 -21.41 4.56
C ASP A 133 -0.67 -22.10 4.45
N THR A 134 -0.82 -23.31 4.98
CA THR A 134 -2.11 -24.01 5.03
C THR A 134 -3.16 -23.24 5.84
N LEU A 135 -2.76 -22.62 6.96
CA LEU A 135 -3.66 -21.77 7.74
C LEU A 135 -4.14 -20.55 6.92
N ILE A 136 -3.22 -19.91 6.21
CA ILE A 136 -3.52 -18.74 5.37
C ILE A 136 -4.45 -19.14 4.22
N GLU A 137 -4.20 -20.27 3.58
CA GLU A 137 -4.95 -20.72 2.41
C GLU A 137 -6.37 -21.17 2.76
N ASN A 138 -6.52 -21.94 3.84
CA ASN A 138 -7.80 -22.58 4.18
C ASN A 138 -8.70 -21.75 5.08
N TYR A 139 -8.12 -20.90 5.94
CA TYR A 139 -8.86 -20.17 6.98
C TYR A 139 -8.62 -18.67 6.98
N GLY A 140 -7.67 -18.22 6.19
CA GLY A 140 -7.33 -16.80 6.11
C GLY A 140 -8.35 -15.99 5.33
N ILE A 141 -8.55 -14.75 5.76
CA ILE A 141 -9.32 -13.74 5.05
C ILE A 141 -8.43 -12.56 4.69
N THR A 142 -8.75 -11.89 3.59
CA THR A 142 -8.04 -10.68 3.15
C THR A 142 -8.21 -9.58 4.21
N PRO A 143 -7.13 -8.99 4.73
CA PRO A 143 -7.22 -7.90 5.69
C PRO A 143 -7.66 -6.62 5.00
N LEU A 144 -8.89 -6.19 5.23
CA LEU A 144 -9.36 -4.89 4.77
C LEU A 144 -8.86 -3.77 5.69
N PRO A 145 -8.63 -2.56 5.15
CA PRO A 145 -8.34 -1.38 5.96
C PRO A 145 -9.44 -1.07 6.97
N PRO A 146 -9.11 -0.44 8.12
CA PRO A 146 -10.08 -0.23 9.22
C PRO A 146 -11.24 0.71 8.88
N TYR A 147 -11.14 1.50 7.82
CA TYR A 147 -12.18 2.41 7.33
C TYR A 147 -13.11 1.79 6.30
N ILE A 148 -12.85 0.55 5.87
CA ILE A 148 -13.73 -0.23 5.00
C ILE A 148 -14.57 -1.14 5.87
N GLU A 149 -15.89 -1.06 5.71
CA GLU A 149 -16.81 -1.97 6.38
C GLU A 149 -16.58 -3.41 5.94
N ASP A 150 -16.47 -4.32 6.92
CA ASP A 150 -16.13 -5.72 6.69
C ASP A 150 -17.26 -6.44 5.94
N ASN A 151 -16.97 -6.87 4.69
CA ASN A 151 -17.89 -7.60 3.86
C ASN A 151 -17.12 -8.61 3.02
N VAL A 152 -17.57 -9.88 2.99
CA VAL A 152 -16.91 -10.98 2.28
C VAL A 152 -16.69 -10.68 0.80
N ARG A 153 -17.64 -10.01 0.13
CA ARG A 153 -17.50 -9.64 -1.30
C ARG A 153 -16.34 -8.68 -1.55
N LYS A 154 -15.95 -7.87 -0.57
CA LYS A 154 -14.88 -6.88 -0.70
C LYS A 154 -13.49 -7.51 -0.68
N TYR A 155 -13.33 -8.75 -0.16
CA TYR A 155 -12.05 -9.44 -0.10
C TYR A 155 -11.49 -9.74 -1.49
N GLU A 156 -12.33 -10.12 -2.44
CA GLU A 156 -11.94 -10.42 -3.82
C GLU A 156 -11.49 -9.16 -4.57
N TYR A 157 -12.11 -8.02 -4.27
CA TYR A 157 -11.81 -6.74 -4.93
C TYR A 157 -10.57 -6.04 -4.37
N TYR A 158 -10.02 -6.51 -3.24
CA TYR A 158 -8.83 -5.92 -2.62
C TYR A 158 -7.53 -6.57 -3.14
N LYS A 159 -7.51 -6.94 -4.42
CA LYS A 159 -6.36 -7.50 -5.14
C LYS A 159 -6.26 -6.87 -6.52
N THR A 160 -5.03 -6.72 -7.02
CA THR A 160 -4.80 -6.28 -8.41
C THR A 160 -4.83 -7.47 -9.36
N ASP A 161 -5.32 -7.28 -10.58
CA ASP A 161 -5.46 -8.35 -11.59
C ASP A 161 -4.10 -8.94 -12.01
N PHE A 162 -3.03 -8.15 -11.87
CA PHE A 162 -1.66 -8.53 -12.24
C PHE A 162 -0.79 -8.96 -11.04
N SER A 163 -1.39 -9.16 -9.86
CA SER A 163 -0.63 -9.56 -8.66
C SER A 163 0.02 -10.93 -8.83
N SER A 164 1.31 -11.01 -8.47
CA SER A 164 2.05 -12.28 -8.49
C SER A 164 3.26 -12.23 -7.55
N GLY A 165 3.41 -13.26 -6.72
CA GLY A 165 4.48 -13.34 -5.72
C GLY A 165 4.35 -12.30 -4.60
N GLY A 166 5.32 -12.26 -3.69
CA GLY A 166 5.34 -11.37 -2.54
C GLY A 166 4.42 -11.80 -1.40
N PHE A 167 4.42 -11.01 -0.33
CA PHE A 167 3.64 -11.24 0.88
C PHE A 167 3.14 -9.92 1.46
N SER A 168 2.14 -9.30 0.83
CA SER A 168 1.55 -8.05 1.31
C SER A 168 0.39 -8.29 2.26
N VAL A 169 0.25 -7.47 3.29
CA VAL A 169 -0.91 -7.44 4.18
C VAL A 169 -1.93 -6.37 3.77
N ALA A 170 -1.61 -5.58 2.75
CA ALA A 170 -2.49 -4.59 2.16
C ALA A 170 -2.29 -4.51 0.64
N ALA A 171 -3.30 -4.04 -0.09
CA ALA A 171 -3.21 -3.85 -1.53
C ALA A 171 -2.37 -2.62 -1.91
N SER A 172 -1.67 -2.69 -3.05
CA SER A 172 -1.19 -1.50 -3.75
C SER A 172 -2.38 -0.80 -4.40
N THR A 173 -3.06 0.08 -3.65
CA THR A 173 -4.40 0.56 -3.97
C THR A 173 -4.47 1.36 -5.26
N ALA A 174 -3.42 2.12 -5.61
CA ALA A 174 -3.33 2.78 -6.92
C ALA A 174 -3.32 1.78 -8.09
N GLY A 175 -2.80 0.57 -7.88
CA GLY A 175 -2.85 -0.52 -8.85
C GLY A 175 -4.25 -1.07 -9.11
N LEU A 176 -5.21 -0.84 -8.20
CA LEU A 176 -6.59 -1.30 -8.38
C LEU A 176 -7.31 -0.61 -9.55
N HIS A 177 -6.85 0.54 -9.99
CA HIS A 177 -7.37 1.24 -11.18
C HIS A 177 -6.94 0.58 -12.49
N PHE A 178 -5.86 -0.22 -12.47
CA PHE A 178 -5.31 -0.91 -13.63
C PHE A 178 -5.84 -2.34 -13.69
N ASN A 179 -6.70 -2.62 -14.63
CA ASN A 179 -7.07 -3.99 -15.01
C ASN A 179 -6.25 -4.44 -16.23
N ASN A 180 -6.32 -5.73 -16.57
CA ASN A 180 -5.60 -6.28 -17.71
C ASN A 180 -5.95 -5.58 -19.04
N LYS A 181 -7.20 -5.12 -19.19
CA LYS A 181 -7.66 -4.39 -20.38
C LYS A 181 -6.96 -3.03 -20.47
N MET A 182 -6.84 -2.29 -19.35
CA MET A 182 -6.14 -1.00 -19.31
C MET A 182 -4.66 -1.16 -19.60
N ILE A 183 -4.01 -2.19 -19.01
CA ILE A 183 -2.61 -2.52 -19.28
C ILE A 183 -2.40 -2.78 -20.78
N SER A 184 -3.20 -3.66 -21.38
CA SER A 184 -3.13 -3.95 -22.81
C SER A 184 -3.38 -2.72 -23.69
N LYS A 185 -4.26 -1.80 -23.27
CA LYS A 185 -4.51 -0.53 -23.98
C LYS A 185 -3.27 0.37 -23.94
N LEU A 186 -2.59 0.47 -22.78
CA LEU A 186 -1.33 1.22 -22.65
C LEU A 186 -0.24 0.64 -23.55
N GLU A 187 -0.04 -0.69 -23.54
CA GLU A 187 0.96 -1.37 -24.37
C GLU A 187 0.71 -1.17 -25.86
N LYS A 188 -0.55 -1.24 -26.32
CA LYS A 188 -0.94 -0.93 -27.72
C LYS A 188 -0.64 0.51 -28.14
N GLN A 189 -0.53 1.43 -27.16
CA GLN A 189 -0.14 2.82 -27.39
C GLN A 189 1.36 3.04 -27.11
N ASN A 190 2.17 1.97 -27.24
CA ASN A 190 3.63 1.98 -27.05
C ASN A 190 4.09 2.47 -25.67
N LYS A 191 3.24 2.40 -24.63
CA LYS A 191 3.67 2.62 -23.26
C LYS A 191 4.30 1.36 -22.72
N ILE A 192 5.36 1.50 -21.94
CA ILE A 192 6.12 0.38 -21.38
C ILE A 192 5.63 0.09 -19.97
N ILE A 193 5.35 -1.18 -19.68
CA ILE A 193 4.91 -1.63 -18.36
C ILE A 193 6.04 -2.40 -17.68
N LYS A 194 6.37 -2.03 -16.43
CA LYS A 194 7.36 -2.71 -15.59
C LYS A 194 6.76 -3.00 -14.22
N TYR A 195 7.33 -4.00 -13.55
CA TYR A 195 6.80 -4.45 -12.27
C TYR A 195 7.88 -4.51 -11.20
N ILE A 196 7.48 -4.15 -9.99
CA ILE A 196 8.24 -4.41 -8.77
C ILE A 196 7.43 -5.28 -7.82
N ASN A 197 8.06 -5.82 -6.79
CA ASN A 197 7.39 -6.29 -5.57
C ASN A 197 7.83 -5.38 -4.41
N LEU A 198 6.89 -4.85 -3.68
CA LEU A 198 7.08 -4.32 -2.34
C LEU A 198 5.98 -4.89 -1.47
N ASP A 199 6.36 -5.60 -0.42
CA ASP A 199 5.46 -6.25 0.51
C ASP A 199 4.97 -5.22 1.53
N ILE A 200 3.72 -4.78 1.35
CA ILE A 200 3.11 -3.74 2.17
C ILE A 200 2.83 -4.30 3.55
N GLY A 201 3.41 -3.67 4.57
CA GLY A 201 3.22 -4.01 5.97
C GLY A 201 2.03 -3.28 6.62
N ILE A 202 1.70 -3.68 7.85
CA ILE A 202 0.59 -3.09 8.63
C ILE A 202 0.83 -1.62 8.99
N GLY A 203 2.09 -1.18 8.99
CA GLY A 203 2.47 0.21 9.29
C GLY A 203 1.84 1.25 8.38
N THR A 204 1.43 0.86 7.17
CA THR A 204 0.79 1.76 6.19
C THR A 204 -0.52 2.38 6.70
N PHE A 205 -1.20 1.73 7.64
CA PHE A 205 -2.46 2.23 8.22
C PHE A 205 -2.28 2.99 9.54
N LYS A 206 -1.07 3.04 10.09
CA LYS A 206 -0.82 3.77 11.34
C LYS A 206 -0.67 5.27 11.04
N PRO A 207 -1.39 6.15 11.77
CA PRO A 207 -1.14 7.58 11.68
C PRO A 207 0.24 7.92 12.27
N ILE A 208 0.77 9.06 11.90
CA ILE A 208 1.95 9.65 12.54
C ILE A 208 1.54 10.06 13.97
N ASP A 209 2.29 9.59 14.96
CA ASP A 209 2.07 9.80 16.39
C ASP A 209 3.11 10.71 17.05
N THR A 210 3.97 11.33 16.25
CA THR A 210 5.00 12.27 16.68
C THR A 210 4.56 13.72 16.45
N ASN A 211 5.15 14.69 17.18
CA ASN A 211 4.84 16.10 17.03
C ASN A 211 5.37 16.69 15.70
N PHE A 212 6.42 16.11 15.18
CA PHE A 212 7.05 16.53 13.93
C PHE A 212 7.13 15.35 12.96
N ILE A 213 6.94 15.64 11.67
CA ILE A 213 7.00 14.65 10.59
C ILE A 213 8.35 13.92 10.59
N GLU A 214 9.44 14.67 10.82
CA GLU A 214 10.81 14.16 10.76
C GLU A 214 11.13 13.11 11.84
N ASP A 215 10.40 13.12 12.94
CA ASP A 215 10.61 12.23 14.09
C ASP A 215 9.87 10.89 13.92
N HIS A 216 8.92 10.82 12.98
CA HIS A 216 8.21 9.58 12.68
C HIS A 216 9.11 8.57 11.96
N LYS A 217 8.99 7.29 12.37
CA LYS A 217 9.68 6.18 11.74
C LYS A 217 8.69 5.29 11.02
N VAL A 218 8.89 5.11 9.73
CA VAL A 218 8.13 4.13 8.95
C VAL A 218 8.67 2.72 9.15
N HIS A 219 7.80 1.72 9.03
CA HIS A 219 8.22 0.33 9.11
C HIS A 219 9.03 -0.08 7.89
N ASN A 220 9.96 -1.00 8.10
CA ASN A 220 10.66 -1.67 7.01
C ASN A 220 9.68 -2.51 6.18
N GLU A 221 9.80 -2.41 4.87
CA GLU A 221 9.03 -3.20 3.91
C GLU A 221 9.97 -3.85 2.91
N ASN A 222 9.82 -5.16 2.68
CA ASN A 222 10.66 -5.89 1.74
C ASN A 222 10.32 -5.51 0.32
N TYR A 223 11.34 -5.32 -0.52
CA TYR A 223 11.16 -5.02 -1.93
C TYR A 223 12.06 -5.88 -2.82
N PHE A 224 11.63 -6.02 -4.06
CA PHE A 224 12.38 -6.66 -5.12
C PHE A 224 12.04 -6.04 -6.48
N ILE A 225 13.07 -5.76 -7.26
CA ILE A 225 12.98 -5.45 -8.69
C ILE A 225 14.00 -6.29 -9.44
N LYS A 226 13.63 -6.85 -10.60
CA LYS A 226 14.60 -7.54 -11.44
C LYS A 226 15.68 -6.56 -11.91
N LYS A 227 16.96 -6.93 -11.74
CA LYS A 227 18.11 -6.09 -12.13
C LYS A 227 18.03 -5.62 -13.58
N ASN A 228 17.60 -6.49 -14.49
CA ASN A 228 17.47 -6.16 -15.91
C ASN A 228 16.33 -5.15 -16.15
N ASP A 229 15.17 -5.33 -15.50
CA ASP A 229 14.05 -4.39 -15.61
C ASP A 229 14.46 -2.99 -15.10
N TYR A 230 15.20 -2.94 -13.98
CA TYR A 230 15.72 -1.67 -13.46
C TYR A 230 16.71 -0.98 -14.38
N LYS A 231 17.67 -1.74 -14.96
CA LYS A 231 18.63 -1.20 -15.94
C LYS A 231 17.90 -0.67 -17.17
N GLU A 232 16.86 -1.37 -17.63
CA GLU A 232 16.06 -0.94 -18.76
C GLU A 232 15.28 0.35 -18.42
N ILE A 233 14.72 0.48 -17.21
CA ILE A 233 14.07 1.72 -16.75
C ILE A 233 15.07 2.90 -16.80
N LEU A 234 16.31 2.71 -16.34
CA LEU A 234 17.33 3.77 -16.39
C LEU A 234 17.64 4.17 -17.83
N LYS A 235 17.86 3.20 -18.72
CA LYS A 235 18.13 3.46 -20.14
C LYS A 235 16.97 4.20 -20.80
N LEU A 236 15.73 3.76 -20.56
CA LEU A 236 14.54 4.43 -21.08
C LEU A 236 14.44 5.88 -20.56
N LYS A 237 14.77 6.11 -19.29
CA LYS A 237 14.84 7.48 -18.74
C LYS A 237 15.85 8.35 -19.49
N GLU A 238 17.05 7.83 -19.78
CA GLU A 238 18.08 8.49 -20.60
C GLU A 238 17.59 8.75 -22.03
N ASP A 239 16.79 7.83 -22.61
CA ASP A 239 16.16 7.94 -23.94
C ASP A 239 14.92 8.90 -23.93
N GLY A 240 14.69 9.61 -22.81
CA GLY A 240 13.65 10.65 -22.67
C GLY A 240 12.27 10.13 -22.28
N TYR A 241 12.13 8.87 -21.90
CA TYR A 241 10.88 8.35 -21.33
C TYR A 241 10.62 8.92 -19.95
N LYS A 242 9.35 9.22 -19.68
CA LYS A 242 8.89 9.66 -18.35
C LYS A 242 8.49 8.45 -17.50
N ILE A 243 8.96 8.42 -16.26
CA ILE A 243 8.73 7.32 -15.32
C ILE A 243 7.52 7.64 -14.44
N TYR A 244 6.46 6.85 -14.60
CA TYR A 244 5.22 6.92 -13.83
C TYR A 244 5.23 5.85 -12.75
N ALA A 245 5.33 6.24 -11.49
CA ALA A 245 5.14 5.34 -10.35
C ALA A 245 3.65 5.18 -10.07
N VAL A 246 3.14 3.95 -10.14
CA VAL A 246 1.77 3.63 -9.76
C VAL A 246 1.74 3.18 -8.31
N GLY A 247 1.42 4.14 -7.44
CA GLY A 247 1.40 4.01 -5.99
C GLY A 247 2.70 4.44 -5.30
N THR A 248 2.55 4.85 -4.05
CA THR A 248 3.65 5.28 -3.18
C THR A 248 4.66 4.16 -2.90
N THR A 249 4.23 2.90 -2.97
CA THR A 249 5.10 1.72 -2.85
C THR A 249 6.12 1.64 -3.97
N VAL A 250 5.68 1.91 -5.20
CA VAL A 250 6.57 1.94 -6.38
C VAL A 250 7.53 3.11 -6.27
N LEU A 251 7.03 4.30 -5.94
CA LEU A 251 7.86 5.48 -5.73
C LEU A 251 8.97 5.20 -4.71
N ARG A 252 8.63 4.68 -3.53
CA ARG A 252 9.60 4.35 -2.48
C ARG A 252 10.61 3.30 -2.94
N THR A 253 10.17 2.27 -3.65
CA THR A 253 11.08 1.23 -4.18
C THR A 253 12.08 1.82 -5.16
N LEU A 254 11.62 2.55 -6.18
CA LEU A 254 12.47 3.12 -7.22
C LEU A 254 13.48 4.11 -6.63
N GLU A 255 13.02 4.99 -5.72
CA GLU A 255 13.89 5.95 -5.04
C GLU A 255 14.86 5.26 -4.06
N THR A 256 14.50 4.13 -3.44
CA THR A 256 15.43 3.32 -2.65
C THR A 256 16.52 2.71 -3.55
N VAL A 257 16.13 2.09 -4.67
CA VAL A 257 17.08 1.41 -5.56
C VAL A 257 18.05 2.39 -6.21
N ILE A 258 17.60 3.58 -6.64
CA ILE A 258 18.50 4.59 -7.24
C ILE A 258 19.56 5.07 -6.24
N ASN A 259 19.22 5.15 -4.95
CA ASN A 259 20.12 5.58 -3.90
C ASN A 259 21.05 4.48 -3.39
N THR A 260 20.58 3.23 -3.30
CA THR A 260 21.33 2.13 -2.67
C THR A 260 22.01 1.20 -3.66
N LYS A 261 21.53 1.18 -4.92
CA LYS A 261 21.89 0.20 -5.97
C LYS A 261 21.58 -1.26 -5.61
N ASN A 262 20.77 -1.48 -4.58
CA ASN A 262 20.30 -2.80 -4.17
C ASN A 262 18.95 -3.10 -4.84
N TYR A 263 18.86 -4.21 -5.55
CA TYR A 263 17.65 -4.62 -6.29
C TYR A 263 16.70 -5.49 -5.46
N LYS A 264 17.16 -5.94 -4.30
CA LYS A 264 16.40 -6.72 -3.32
C LYS A 264 16.86 -6.33 -1.92
N GLY A 265 15.92 -6.18 -1.00
CA GLY A 265 16.21 -5.81 0.38
C GLY A 265 14.96 -5.32 1.10
N SER A 266 15.16 -4.53 2.13
CA SER A 266 14.09 -3.82 2.82
C SER A 266 14.30 -2.31 2.73
N THR A 267 13.19 -1.55 2.78
CA THR A 267 13.22 -0.09 2.76
C THR A 267 12.38 0.49 3.87
N ASP A 268 12.97 1.43 4.60
CA ASP A 268 12.33 2.34 5.53
C ASP A 268 12.33 3.78 4.99
N LEU A 269 12.52 3.93 3.67
CA LEU A 269 12.55 5.24 3.04
C LEU A 269 11.27 6.01 3.36
N TYR A 270 11.42 7.08 4.13
CA TYR A 270 10.38 8.03 4.46
C TYR A 270 10.57 9.32 3.66
N ILE A 271 9.74 9.50 2.63
CA ILE A 271 9.74 10.70 1.81
C ILE A 271 8.98 11.80 2.56
N LYS A 272 9.67 12.90 2.84
CA LYS A 272 9.21 14.04 3.61
C LYS A 272 9.71 15.35 3.00
N PRO A 273 9.18 16.51 3.36
CA PRO A 273 9.57 17.80 2.78
C PRO A 273 11.09 17.97 2.66
N GLY A 274 11.54 18.39 1.49
CA GLY A 274 12.96 18.54 1.15
C GLY A 274 13.61 17.30 0.53
N TYR A 275 12.86 16.20 0.34
CA TYR A 275 13.37 15.03 -0.38
C TYR A 275 13.63 15.35 -1.84
N GLN A 276 14.79 14.96 -2.35
CA GLN A 276 15.20 15.14 -3.75
C GLN A 276 14.93 13.86 -4.54
N PHE A 277 13.91 13.89 -5.38
CA PHE A 277 13.55 12.77 -6.26
C PHE A 277 14.58 12.62 -7.38
N LYS A 278 14.97 11.38 -7.72
CA LYS A 278 16.04 11.10 -8.67
C LYS A 278 15.57 10.37 -9.91
N LEU A 279 14.54 9.53 -9.80
CA LEU A 279 14.15 8.64 -10.89
C LEU A 279 12.74 8.89 -11.40
N VAL A 280 11.78 9.08 -10.49
CA VAL A 280 10.36 9.15 -10.83
C VAL A 280 9.97 10.55 -11.29
N ASP A 281 9.24 10.65 -12.42
CA ASP A 281 8.73 11.93 -12.95
C ASP A 281 7.28 12.19 -12.55
N PHE A 282 6.48 11.12 -12.40
CA PHE A 282 5.05 11.23 -12.09
C PHE A 282 4.63 10.17 -11.06
N LEU A 283 3.75 10.57 -10.16
CA LEU A 283 3.12 9.66 -9.20
C LEU A 283 1.61 9.60 -9.46
N ILE A 284 1.10 8.40 -9.73
CA ILE A 284 -0.34 8.10 -9.70
C ILE A 284 -0.64 7.45 -8.36
N THR A 285 -1.54 8.04 -7.58
CA THR A 285 -1.87 7.51 -6.25
C THR A 285 -3.31 7.81 -5.87
N ASN A 286 -3.83 7.14 -4.81
CA ASN A 286 -5.13 7.50 -4.22
C ASN A 286 -4.99 8.74 -3.32
N PHE A 287 -6.11 9.33 -2.93
CA PHE A 287 -6.15 10.33 -1.86
C PHE A 287 -5.95 9.66 -0.50
N HIS A 288 -5.04 10.21 0.32
CA HIS A 288 -4.57 9.59 1.55
C HIS A 288 -5.28 10.12 2.80
N ALA A 289 -5.29 9.31 3.87
CA ALA A 289 -5.87 9.69 5.16
C ALA A 289 -5.11 10.86 5.82
N PRO A 290 -5.80 11.70 6.61
CA PRO A 290 -5.14 12.74 7.41
C PRO A 290 -4.09 12.13 8.35
N ASN A 291 -3.04 12.88 8.62
CA ASN A 291 -1.92 12.50 9.51
C ASN A 291 -1.21 11.19 9.12
N SER A 292 -1.26 10.79 7.85
CA SER A 292 -0.57 9.60 7.36
C SER A 292 0.81 9.91 6.80
N SER A 293 1.73 8.95 6.89
CA SER A 293 3.06 9.03 6.26
C SER A 293 2.97 9.16 4.73
N LEU A 294 1.89 8.67 4.12
CA LEU A 294 1.63 8.79 2.69
C LEU A 294 1.30 10.24 2.30
N LEU A 295 0.62 10.98 3.17
CA LEU A 295 0.31 12.39 2.93
C LEU A 295 1.57 13.27 3.02
N SER A 296 2.59 12.83 3.79
CA SER A 296 3.92 13.47 3.77
C SER A 296 4.58 13.42 2.40
N ILE A 297 4.36 12.34 1.63
CA ILE A 297 4.83 12.24 0.23
C ILE A 297 4.15 13.30 -0.63
N VAL A 298 2.84 13.47 -0.48
CA VAL A 298 2.07 14.49 -1.21
C VAL A 298 2.57 15.89 -0.87
N LEU A 299 2.77 16.18 0.42
CA LEU A 299 3.37 17.45 0.88
C LEU A 299 4.77 17.69 0.29
N SER A 300 5.56 16.61 0.13
CA SER A 300 6.91 16.69 -0.45
C SER A 300 6.91 16.99 -1.95
N ILE A 301 5.88 16.54 -2.68
CA ILE A 301 5.76 16.71 -4.13
C ILE A 301 5.06 18.03 -4.46
N TYR A 302 3.96 18.34 -3.78
CA TYR A 302 3.02 19.40 -4.16
C TYR A 302 3.08 20.63 -3.24
N GLY A 303 3.92 20.58 -2.19
CA GLY A 303 4.00 21.72 -1.26
C GLY A 303 2.75 21.87 -0.39
N LYS A 304 2.56 23.07 0.19
CA LYS A 304 1.45 23.37 1.11
C LYS A 304 0.08 23.46 0.40
N GLU A 305 0.07 23.67 -0.89
CA GLU A 305 -1.11 23.75 -1.75
C GLU A 305 -1.88 22.44 -1.84
N TRP A 306 -1.30 21.34 -1.34
CA TRP A 306 -1.99 20.06 -1.28
C TRP A 306 -3.32 20.11 -0.52
N LYS A 307 -3.44 21.00 0.50
CA LYS A 307 -4.69 21.16 1.27
C LYS A 307 -5.83 21.69 0.39
N GLU A 308 -5.53 22.66 -0.43
CA GLU A 308 -6.49 23.23 -1.39
C GLU A 308 -6.88 22.19 -2.45
N LEU A 309 -5.92 21.41 -2.94
CA LEU A 309 -6.18 20.33 -3.90
C LEU A 309 -7.11 19.26 -3.32
N TYR A 310 -6.89 18.86 -2.06
CA TYR A 310 -7.74 17.88 -1.38
C TYR A 310 -9.14 18.42 -1.06
N MET A 311 -9.24 19.70 -0.71
CA MET A 311 -10.52 20.38 -0.55
C MET A 311 -11.26 20.45 -1.88
N TYR A 312 -10.58 20.83 -2.98
CA TYR A 312 -11.13 20.81 -4.33
C TYR A 312 -11.64 19.42 -4.71
N ALA A 313 -10.87 18.36 -4.44
CA ALA A 313 -11.28 16.98 -4.68
C ALA A 313 -12.57 16.62 -3.92
N GLN A 314 -12.67 16.97 -2.63
CA GLN A 314 -13.87 16.71 -1.83
C GLN A 314 -15.10 17.49 -2.33
N THR A 315 -14.93 18.77 -2.68
CA THR A 315 -16.01 19.61 -3.23
C THR A 315 -16.55 19.03 -4.54
N ASN A 316 -15.66 18.46 -5.37
CA ASN A 316 -16.03 17.78 -6.62
C ASN A 316 -16.46 16.31 -6.40
N LYS A 317 -16.73 15.91 -5.14
CA LYS A 317 -17.23 14.59 -4.76
C LYS A 317 -16.32 13.43 -5.21
N LEU A 318 -15.00 13.66 -5.33
CA LEU A 318 -14.07 12.55 -5.50
C LEU A 318 -14.07 11.70 -4.24
N LYS A 319 -13.87 10.40 -4.44
CA LYS A 319 -13.80 9.42 -3.37
C LYS A 319 -12.35 9.19 -2.95
N PHE A 320 -12.15 8.93 -1.67
CA PHE A 320 -10.85 8.87 -1.00
C PHE A 320 -10.52 7.45 -0.56
N LEU A 321 -9.25 7.22 -0.26
CA LEU A 321 -8.68 6.00 0.30
C LEU A 321 -8.69 4.83 -0.69
N SER A 322 -8.67 3.58 -0.19
CA SER A 322 -8.31 2.38 -0.96
C SER A 322 -9.13 2.12 -2.22
N PHE A 323 -10.43 2.34 -2.16
CA PHE A 323 -11.36 2.14 -3.29
C PHE A 323 -11.75 3.47 -3.96
N GLY A 324 -11.14 4.55 -3.51
CA GLY A 324 -11.44 5.90 -4.02
C GLY A 324 -10.87 6.18 -5.40
N ASP A 325 -10.98 7.44 -5.79
CA ASP A 325 -10.44 7.99 -7.02
C ASP A 325 -8.92 8.18 -6.93
N ALA A 326 -8.28 8.49 -8.05
CA ALA A 326 -6.84 8.68 -8.13
C ALA A 326 -6.48 10.15 -8.36
N VAL A 327 -5.22 10.46 -8.10
CA VAL A 327 -4.58 11.74 -8.44
C VAL A 327 -3.25 11.48 -9.13
N LEU A 328 -2.96 12.27 -10.18
CA LEU A 328 -1.70 12.30 -10.89
C LEU A 328 -0.92 13.54 -10.46
N PHE A 329 0.23 13.32 -9.83
CA PHE A 329 1.20 14.35 -9.49
C PHE A 329 2.37 14.33 -10.47
N LYS A 330 2.78 15.49 -10.93
CA LYS A 330 4.10 15.68 -11.56
C LYS A 330 5.12 15.93 -10.46
N ILE A 331 6.21 15.20 -10.49
CA ILE A 331 7.33 15.38 -9.58
C ILE A 331 8.28 16.40 -10.22
N GLN A 332 8.55 17.47 -9.51
CA GLN A 332 9.41 18.57 -9.99
C GLN A 332 10.90 18.26 -9.79
#